data_cd41919c1f3fdd3b426a4ccfe86e2f92
#
_entry.id   cd41919c1f3fdd3b426a4ccfe86e2f92
#
_cell.length_a   1.000
_cell.length_b   1.000
_cell.length_c   1.000
_cell.angle_alpha   90.00
_cell.angle_beta   90.00
_cell.angle_gamma   90.00
#
_symmetry.space_group_name_H-M   'P 1'
#
loop_
_entity.id
_entity.type
_entity.pdbx_description
1 polymer ?
#
loop_
_entity_poly.entity_id
_entity_poly.type
_entity_poly.pdbx_seq_one_letter_code
_entity_poly.pdbx_strand_id
1 'polypeptide(L)'
;MSLIGSKWKLLILRNLLVRPWRFNELRKSLDRISQNVLTDSLRSMEDDGIITRTVYPEVPPRVEYALSDLGEGMRPIIKSMETFGIDYKEQFEK
;
A
#
# COMPACT_ATOMS: atom_id res chain seq x y z
N MET A 1 1.88 10.15 -15.63
CA MET A 1 1.81 9.39 -14.37
C MET A 1 3.17 8.80 -14.05
N SER A 2 3.56 8.85 -12.82
CA SER A 2 4.88 8.36 -12.41
C SER A 2 4.84 6.86 -12.16
N LEU A 3 5.79 6.12 -12.75
CA LEU A 3 5.97 4.70 -12.46
C LEU A 3 6.35 4.49 -11.00
N ILE A 4 7.04 5.47 -10.40
CA ILE A 4 7.45 5.42 -9.01
C ILE A 4 6.22 5.37 -8.10
N GLY A 5 5.21 6.19 -8.39
CA GLY A 5 3.98 6.18 -7.60
C GLY A 5 3.26 4.85 -7.66
N SER A 6 3.20 4.25 -8.85
CA SER A 6 2.58 2.93 -9.02
C SER A 6 3.33 1.85 -8.26
N LYS A 7 4.66 1.93 -8.25
CA LYS A 7 5.49 0.99 -7.51
C LYS A 7 5.17 1.02 -6.03
N TRP A 8 5.10 2.22 -5.44
CA TRP A 8 4.80 2.35 -4.01
C TRP A 8 3.42 1.83 -3.66
N LYS A 9 2.42 2.11 -4.51
CA LYS A 9 1.06 1.62 -4.28
C LYS A 9 1.03 0.10 -4.28
N LEU A 10 1.75 -0.54 -5.20
CA LEU A 10 1.81 -2.00 -5.26
C LEU A 10 2.44 -2.58 -3.99
N LEU A 11 3.52 -1.95 -3.51
CA LEU A 11 4.18 -2.42 -2.30
C LEU A 11 3.30 -2.26 -1.06
N ILE A 12 2.55 -1.17 -0.99
CA ILE A 12 1.59 -0.96 0.09
C ILE A 12 0.50 -2.04 0.06
N LEU A 13 -0.05 -2.30 -1.13
CA LEU A 13 -1.08 -3.33 -1.28
C LEU A 13 -0.55 -4.71 -0.88
N ARG A 14 0.69 -5.01 -1.23
CA ARG A 14 1.31 -6.28 -0.86
C ARG A 14 1.34 -6.46 0.66
N ASN A 15 1.70 -5.42 1.38
CA ASN A 15 1.70 -5.47 2.84
C ASN A 15 0.29 -5.66 3.39
N LEU A 16 -0.69 -4.95 2.83
CA LEU A 16 -2.06 -5.02 3.31
C LEU A 16 -2.75 -6.36 2.99
N LEU A 17 -2.22 -7.11 2.02
CA LEU A 17 -2.71 -8.47 1.77
C LEU A 17 -2.49 -9.38 2.96
N VAL A 18 -1.47 -9.11 3.74
CA VAL A 18 -1.09 -9.95 4.89
C VAL A 18 -1.93 -9.61 6.11
N ARG A 19 -2.08 -8.30 6.41
CA ARG A 19 -2.81 -7.85 7.59
C ARG A 19 -3.04 -6.34 7.50
N PRO A 20 -3.87 -5.77 8.40
CA PRO A 20 -3.92 -4.31 8.54
C PRO A 20 -2.59 -3.77 9.09
N TRP A 21 -2.26 -2.55 8.70
CA TRP A 21 -1.02 -1.91 9.10
C TRP A 21 -1.30 -0.49 9.57
N ARG A 22 -0.50 -0.03 10.54
CA ARG A 22 -0.49 1.38 10.94
C ARG A 22 0.44 2.16 10.03
N PHE A 23 0.23 3.48 9.97
CA PHE A 23 1.03 4.35 9.13
C PHE A 23 2.53 4.17 9.39
N ASN A 24 2.92 4.26 10.66
CA ASN A 24 4.35 4.15 11.01
C ASN A 24 4.92 2.78 10.69
N GLU A 25 4.12 1.73 10.81
CA GLU A 25 4.54 0.38 10.45
C GLU A 25 4.81 0.28 8.96
N LEU A 26 3.91 0.83 8.15
CA LEU A 26 4.09 0.85 6.70
C LEU A 26 5.34 1.64 6.32
N ARG A 27 5.55 2.77 6.96
CA ARG A 27 6.70 3.61 6.67
C ARG A 27 8.01 2.88 6.96
N LYS A 28 8.07 2.15 8.06
CA LYS A 28 9.24 1.37 8.42
C LYS A 28 9.46 0.20 7.48
N SER A 29 8.38 -0.47 7.09
CA SER A 29 8.45 -1.62 6.19
C SER A 29 8.86 -1.21 4.79
N LEU A 30 8.39 -0.05 4.33
CA LEU A 30 8.68 0.46 3.00
C LEU A 30 9.86 1.43 3.07
N ASP A 31 11.00 0.90 3.45
CA ASP A 31 12.22 1.68 3.56
C ASP A 31 12.41 2.61 2.36
N ARG A 32 12.86 3.83 2.60
CA ARG A 32 13.10 4.87 1.61
C ARG A 32 11.86 5.60 1.11
N ILE A 33 10.66 5.22 1.52
CA ILE A 33 9.48 5.99 1.15
C ILE A 33 9.44 7.26 1.99
N SER A 34 9.17 8.40 1.36
CA SER A 34 8.99 9.63 2.12
C SER A 34 7.60 9.66 2.74
N GLN A 35 7.46 10.43 3.81
CA GLN A 35 6.17 10.57 4.48
C GLN A 35 5.12 11.13 3.52
N ASN A 36 5.50 12.09 2.67
CA ASN A 36 4.57 12.70 1.73
C ASN A 36 4.10 11.70 0.68
N VAL A 37 5.01 10.90 0.13
CA VAL A 37 4.64 9.89 -0.87
C VAL A 37 3.72 8.85 -0.26
N LEU A 38 4.03 8.38 0.95
CA LEU A 38 3.19 7.41 1.64
C LEU A 38 1.79 7.97 1.90
N THR A 39 1.72 9.20 2.41
CA THR A 39 0.45 9.87 2.69
C THR A 39 -0.39 10.01 1.42
N ASP A 40 0.24 10.49 0.35
CA ASP A 40 -0.46 10.70 -0.92
C ASP A 40 -0.94 9.38 -1.51
N SER A 41 -0.11 8.35 -1.45
CA SER A 41 -0.46 7.03 -1.97
C SER A 41 -1.63 6.43 -1.20
N LEU A 42 -1.60 6.50 0.12
CA LEU A 42 -2.67 5.97 0.96
C LEU A 42 -3.98 6.73 0.71
N ARG A 43 -3.90 8.06 0.61
CA ARG A 43 -5.08 8.88 0.35
C ARG A 43 -5.69 8.55 -1.01
N SER A 44 -4.85 8.40 -2.02
CA SER A 44 -5.31 8.05 -3.36
C SER A 44 -6.03 6.71 -3.38
N MET A 45 -5.46 5.71 -2.70
CA MET A 45 -6.06 4.37 -2.65
C MET A 45 -7.34 4.36 -1.82
N GLU A 46 -7.41 5.16 -0.78
CA GLU A 46 -8.63 5.32 0.01
C GLU A 46 -9.73 5.96 -0.83
N ASP A 47 -9.38 7.00 -1.59
CA ASP A 47 -10.33 7.67 -2.48
C ASP A 47 -10.85 6.72 -3.55
N ASP A 48 -10.00 5.83 -4.04
CA ASP A 48 -10.40 4.83 -5.03
C ASP A 48 -11.22 3.69 -4.41
N GLY A 49 -11.34 3.65 -3.09
CA GLY A 49 -12.12 2.64 -2.40
C GLY A 49 -11.41 1.30 -2.25
N ILE A 50 -10.12 1.24 -2.52
CA ILE A 50 -9.35 -0.01 -2.44
C ILE A 50 -8.95 -0.33 -1.01
N ILE A 51 -8.69 0.70 -0.20
CA ILE A 51 -8.31 0.51 1.20
C ILE A 51 -9.24 1.31 2.10
N THR A 52 -9.26 0.93 3.37
CA THR A 52 -9.99 1.66 4.40
C THR A 52 -9.01 2.23 5.42
N ARG A 53 -9.42 3.33 6.02
CA ARG A 53 -8.68 3.96 7.11
C ARG A 53 -9.58 3.98 8.33
N THR A 54 -9.15 3.34 9.41
CA THR A 54 -9.90 3.29 10.65
C THR A 54 -9.15 4.05 11.72
N VAL A 55 -9.84 5.00 12.36
CA VAL A 55 -9.27 5.78 13.44
C VAL A 55 -9.83 5.25 14.74
N TYR A 56 -8.95 4.85 15.67
CA TYR A 56 -9.34 4.37 16.98
C TYR A 56 -9.18 5.49 17.99
N PRO A 57 -10.21 5.77 18.79
CA PRO A 57 -10.18 6.87 19.77
C PRO A 57 -9.37 6.48 21.00
N GLU A 58 -8.09 6.34 20.82
CA GLU A 58 -7.14 6.01 21.87
C GLU A 58 -6.24 7.22 22.16
N VAL A 59 -5.44 7.12 23.20
CA VAL A 59 -4.46 8.17 23.53
C VAL A 59 -3.09 7.49 23.60
N PRO A 60 -2.20 7.71 22.61
CA PRO A 60 -2.42 8.54 21.41
C PRO A 60 -3.36 7.87 20.41
N PRO A 61 -4.00 8.62 19.51
CA PRO A 61 -4.90 8.05 18.51
C PRO A 61 -4.16 7.05 17.62
N ARG A 62 -4.85 5.98 17.26
CA ARG A 62 -4.30 4.96 16.38
C ARG A 62 -5.06 4.97 15.07
N VAL A 63 -4.33 4.97 13.96
CA VAL A 63 -4.91 4.88 12.62
C VAL A 63 -4.39 3.62 11.95
N GLU A 64 -5.31 2.80 11.46
CA GLU A 64 -4.95 1.57 10.75
C GLU A 64 -5.50 1.59 9.34
N TYR A 65 -4.71 1.04 8.42
CA TYR A 65 -5.09 0.88 7.02
C TYR A 65 -5.27 -0.60 6.72
N ALA A 66 -6.30 -0.92 5.96
CA ALA A 66 -6.60 -2.29 5.59
C ALA A 66 -7.22 -2.31 4.20
N LEU A 67 -7.26 -3.49 3.57
CA LEU A 67 -7.96 -3.65 2.31
C LEU A 67 -9.46 -3.54 2.56
N SER A 68 -10.15 -2.81 1.68
CA SER A 68 -11.61 -2.78 1.66
C SER A 68 -12.13 -4.07 1.04
N ASP A 69 -13.46 -4.23 1.00
CA ASP A 69 -14.06 -5.37 0.31
C ASP A 69 -13.66 -5.40 -1.16
N LEU A 70 -13.61 -4.23 -1.79
CA LEU A 70 -13.14 -4.14 -3.17
C LEU A 70 -11.67 -4.57 -3.27
N GLY A 71 -10.83 -4.11 -2.36
CA GLY A 71 -9.42 -4.48 -2.34
C GLY A 71 -9.23 -5.97 -2.13
N GLU A 72 -10.03 -6.59 -1.27
CA GLU A 72 -9.97 -8.04 -1.06
C GLU A 72 -10.35 -8.79 -2.34
N GLY A 73 -11.33 -8.31 -3.09
CA GLY A 73 -11.72 -8.91 -4.35
C GLY A 73 -10.64 -8.79 -5.42
N MET A 74 -9.72 -7.85 -5.25
CA MET A 74 -8.61 -7.67 -6.17
C MET A 74 -7.38 -8.50 -5.79
N ARG A 75 -7.46 -9.28 -4.73
CA ARG A 75 -6.32 -10.03 -4.21
C ARG A 75 -5.58 -10.86 -5.27
N PRO A 76 -6.26 -11.65 -6.11
CA PRO A 76 -5.55 -12.39 -7.16
C PRO A 76 -4.84 -11.48 -8.17
N ILE A 77 -5.46 -10.35 -8.49
CA ILE A 77 -4.89 -9.39 -9.43
C ILE A 77 -3.64 -8.75 -8.83
N ILE A 78 -3.69 -8.38 -7.56
CA ILE A 78 -2.55 -7.77 -6.87
C ILE A 78 -1.38 -8.74 -6.83
N LYS A 79 -1.64 -10.01 -6.57
CA LYS A 79 -0.59 -11.02 -6.55
C LYS A 79 0.05 -11.20 -7.93
N SER A 80 -0.77 -11.18 -8.97
CA SER A 80 -0.25 -11.25 -10.34
C SER A 80 0.63 -10.05 -10.66
N MET A 81 0.20 -8.87 -10.26
CA MET A 81 0.96 -7.66 -10.48
C MET A 81 2.27 -7.68 -9.70
N GLU A 82 2.27 -8.23 -8.51
CA GLU A 82 3.47 -8.37 -7.71
C GLU A 82 4.50 -9.25 -8.41
N THR A 83 4.06 -10.40 -8.91
CA THR A 83 4.95 -11.30 -9.63
C THR A 83 5.50 -10.63 -10.89
N PHE A 84 4.64 -10.00 -11.66
CA PHE A 84 5.06 -9.28 -12.87
C PHE A 84 6.02 -8.15 -12.52
N GLY A 85 5.74 -7.42 -11.44
CA GLY A 85 6.58 -6.31 -11.01
C GLY A 85 7.98 -6.75 -10.64
N ILE A 86 8.12 -7.92 -10.01
CA ILE A 86 9.42 -8.46 -9.66
C ILE A 86 10.18 -8.82 -10.94
N ASP A 87 9.54 -9.50 -11.88
CA ASP A 87 10.17 -9.84 -13.14
C ASP A 87 10.61 -8.60 -13.92
N TYR A 88 9.74 -7.60 -13.96
CA TYR A 88 10.04 -6.34 -14.62
C TYR A 88 11.27 -5.69 -14.01
N LYS A 89 11.32 -5.67 -12.69
CA LYS A 89 12.43 -5.06 -11.96
C LYS A 89 13.74 -5.76 -12.27
N GLU A 90 13.74 -7.09 -12.31
CA GLU A 90 14.94 -7.84 -12.61
C GLU A 90 15.45 -7.56 -14.02
N GLN A 91 14.55 -7.34 -14.96
CA GLN A 91 14.92 -7.10 -16.35
C GLN A 91 15.42 -5.69 -16.60
N PHE A 92 14.86 -4.69 -15.89
CA PHE A 92 15.07 -3.29 -16.25
C PHE A 92 15.80 -2.47 -15.20
N GLU A 93 16.04 -3.00 -14.01
CA GLU A 93 16.69 -2.25 -12.92
C GLU A 93 18.05 -2.84 -12.52
N LYS A 94 18.64 -3.60 -13.37
CA LYS A 94 19.96 -4.18 -13.08
C LYS A 94 21.04 -3.12 -12.98
#